data_ad89a92456350f5a586ef188b6a69ca9
#
_entry.id   ad89a92456350f5a586ef188b6a69ca9
#
_cell.length_a   1.000
_cell.length_b   1.000
_cell.length_c   1.000
_cell.angle_alpha   90.00
_cell.angle_beta   90.00
_cell.angle_gamma   90.00
#
_symmetry.space_group_name_H-M   'P 1'
#
loop_
_entity.id
_entity.type
_entity.pdbx_description
1 polymer ?
#
loop_
_entity_poly.entity_id
_entity_poly.type
_entity_poly.pdbx_seq_one_letter_code
_entity_poly.pdbx_strand_id
1 'polypeptide(L)'
;MEYKSYNKMSNTILSILLSEKNFDNKMVVSTGSYILSELPCIVAYKNNDIVGLLTYKVYDEYIEIISLDSFVENKGIGSHLLNYAEIIASDMSKRSISVITTNENIKALYFYQKNKYRITEVIFDSVTEARKIKPSIPTIGKNGIEIRDEIVLKKCL
;
A
#
# COMPACT_ATOMS: atom_id res chain seq x y z
N MET A 1 17.22 12.15 -2.67
CA MET A 1 15.94 11.43 -2.67
C MET A 1 14.94 12.22 -3.49
N GLU A 2 14.33 11.62 -4.47
CA GLU A 2 13.35 12.25 -5.36
C GLU A 2 12.05 11.43 -5.34
N TYR A 3 10.91 12.11 -5.34
CA TYR A 3 9.58 11.48 -5.37
C TYR A 3 8.82 11.98 -6.60
N LYS A 4 8.30 11.05 -7.39
CA LYS A 4 7.53 11.37 -8.60
C LYS A 4 6.19 10.66 -8.60
N SER A 5 5.13 11.38 -8.97
CA SER A 5 3.80 10.80 -9.14
C SER A 5 3.52 10.52 -10.61
N TYR A 6 2.78 9.43 -10.85
CA TYR A 6 2.38 8.99 -12.19
C TYR A 6 0.92 8.54 -12.17
N ASN A 7 0.21 8.72 -13.26
CA ASN A 7 -1.17 8.21 -13.40
C ASN A 7 -1.22 6.68 -13.47
N LYS A 8 -0.14 6.07 -13.96
CA LYS A 8 0.11 4.62 -13.93
C LYS A 8 1.60 4.38 -14.15
N MET A 9 2.07 3.19 -13.86
CA MET A 9 3.47 2.82 -14.09
C MET A 9 3.79 2.76 -15.59
N SER A 10 4.97 3.23 -15.96
CA SER A 10 5.53 2.95 -17.28
C SER A 10 6.01 1.50 -17.37
N ASN A 11 6.16 0.97 -18.60
CA ASN A 11 6.72 -0.36 -18.80
C ASN A 11 8.13 -0.49 -18.20
N THR A 12 8.92 0.58 -18.25
CA THR A 12 10.27 0.61 -17.67
C THR A 12 10.23 0.46 -16.14
N ILE A 13 9.38 1.22 -15.46
CA ILE A 13 9.21 1.11 -13.99
C ILE A 13 8.76 -0.30 -13.62
N LEU A 14 7.75 -0.82 -14.28
CA LEU A 14 7.22 -2.16 -13.99
C LEU A 14 8.28 -3.24 -14.22
N SER A 15 9.05 -3.15 -15.30
CA SER A 15 10.13 -4.10 -15.61
C SER A 15 11.19 -4.12 -14.52
N ILE A 16 11.62 -2.97 -14.02
CA ILE A 16 12.59 -2.86 -12.92
C ILE A 16 12.02 -3.49 -11.64
N LEU A 17 10.77 -3.16 -11.29
CA LEU A 17 10.13 -3.69 -10.09
C LEU A 17 10.03 -5.21 -10.12
N LEU A 18 9.62 -5.79 -11.25
CA LEU A 18 9.47 -7.24 -11.40
C LEU A 18 10.82 -7.97 -11.39
N SER A 19 11.85 -7.41 -12.05
CA SER A 19 13.14 -8.09 -12.18
C SER A 19 14.07 -7.88 -10.98
N GLU A 20 14.00 -6.75 -10.30
CA GLU A 20 14.98 -6.36 -9.29
C GLU A 20 14.42 -6.25 -7.87
N LYS A 21 13.11 -6.03 -7.71
CA LYS A 21 12.51 -5.71 -6.40
C LYS A 21 11.55 -6.77 -5.87
N ASN A 22 11.46 -7.93 -6.50
CA ASN A 22 10.55 -9.00 -6.11
C ASN A 22 9.10 -8.51 -5.93
N PHE A 23 8.65 -7.63 -6.83
CA PHE A 23 7.36 -6.97 -6.78
C PHE A 23 6.24 -7.88 -7.26
N ASP A 24 5.14 -7.92 -6.52
CA ASP A 24 3.91 -8.61 -6.92
C ASP A 24 2.91 -7.59 -7.47
N ASN A 25 2.60 -7.67 -8.76
CA ASN A 25 1.73 -6.72 -9.46
C ASN A 25 0.23 -6.94 -9.19
N LYS A 26 -0.14 -7.91 -8.36
CA LYS A 26 -1.54 -8.20 -8.02
C LYS A 26 -1.81 -8.07 -6.53
N MET A 27 -2.85 -7.32 -6.19
CA MET A 27 -3.32 -7.16 -4.81
C MET A 27 -4.80 -7.50 -4.74
N VAL A 28 -5.19 -8.33 -3.78
CA VAL A 28 -6.60 -8.66 -3.50
C VAL A 28 -6.90 -8.30 -2.06
N VAL A 29 -7.84 -7.39 -1.89
CA VAL A 29 -8.38 -6.95 -0.59
C VAL A 29 -9.90 -6.85 -0.71
N SER A 30 -10.61 -6.64 0.40
CA SER A 30 -12.08 -6.60 0.41
C SER A 30 -12.68 -5.53 -0.52
N THR A 31 -11.95 -4.44 -0.82
CA THR A 31 -12.38 -3.39 -1.75
C THR A 31 -12.24 -3.78 -3.22
N GLY A 32 -11.47 -4.81 -3.56
CA GLY A 32 -11.32 -5.27 -4.93
C GLY A 32 -10.05 -6.06 -5.22
N SER A 33 -9.94 -6.45 -6.49
CA SER A 33 -8.72 -7.03 -7.08
C SER A 33 -8.07 -5.97 -7.94
N TYR A 34 -6.78 -5.73 -7.72
CA TYR A 34 -6.04 -4.67 -8.39
C TYR A 34 -4.82 -5.20 -9.13
N ILE A 35 -4.60 -4.66 -10.32
CA ILE A 35 -3.31 -4.72 -11.02
C ILE A 35 -2.59 -3.43 -10.69
N LEU A 36 -1.56 -3.50 -9.86
CA LEU A 36 -0.93 -2.32 -9.27
C LEU A 36 -0.33 -1.37 -10.31
N SER A 37 0.20 -1.92 -11.41
CA SER A 37 0.76 -1.12 -12.51
C SER A 37 -0.25 -0.25 -13.25
N GLU A 38 -1.55 -0.54 -13.11
CA GLU A 38 -2.63 0.25 -13.72
C GLU A 38 -3.13 1.38 -12.83
N LEU A 39 -2.67 1.43 -11.58
CA LEU A 39 -3.08 2.43 -10.61
C LEU A 39 -2.17 3.67 -10.63
N PRO A 40 -2.68 4.83 -10.21
CA PRO A 40 -1.83 5.96 -9.88
C PRO A 40 -0.80 5.56 -8.83
N CYS A 41 0.42 6.08 -8.95
CA CYS A 41 1.50 5.73 -8.05
C CYS A 41 2.45 6.88 -7.75
N ILE A 42 3.18 6.73 -6.67
CA ILE A 42 4.29 7.58 -6.27
C ILE A 42 5.52 6.69 -6.17
N VAL A 43 6.58 7.07 -6.88
CA VAL A 43 7.85 6.33 -6.90
C VAL A 43 8.92 7.16 -6.23
N ALA A 44 9.64 6.56 -5.29
CA ALA A 44 10.80 7.15 -4.63
C ALA A 44 12.08 6.69 -5.33
N TYR A 45 12.94 7.63 -5.69
CA TYR A 45 14.23 7.40 -6.34
C TYR A 45 15.39 7.86 -5.48
N LYS A 46 16.47 7.10 -5.49
CA LYS A 46 17.76 7.52 -4.96
C LYS A 46 18.84 7.14 -5.98
N ASN A 47 19.59 8.16 -6.50
CA ASN A 47 20.62 7.94 -7.54
C ASN A 47 20.08 7.13 -8.73
N ASN A 48 18.89 7.46 -9.21
CA ASN A 48 18.16 6.78 -10.30
C ASN A 48 17.71 5.35 -9.99
N ASP A 49 17.96 4.82 -8.79
CA ASP A 49 17.40 3.54 -8.36
C ASP A 49 16.03 3.74 -7.70
N ILE A 50 15.10 2.82 -7.95
CA ILE A 50 13.78 2.80 -7.29
C ILE A 50 13.96 2.25 -5.88
N VAL A 51 13.68 3.08 -4.88
CA VAL A 51 13.83 2.71 -3.46
C VAL A 51 12.52 2.62 -2.71
N GLY A 52 11.42 3.00 -3.33
CA GLY A 52 10.08 2.87 -2.75
C GLY A 52 8.97 3.10 -3.74
N LEU A 53 7.79 2.62 -3.40
CA LEU A 53 6.59 2.69 -4.24
C LEU A 53 5.35 2.79 -3.35
N LEU A 54 4.40 3.64 -3.76
CA LEU A 54 3.06 3.66 -3.20
C LEU A 54 2.07 3.69 -4.35
N THR A 55 1.07 2.81 -4.34
CA THR A 55 -0.04 2.83 -5.30
C THR A 55 -1.33 3.16 -4.58
N TYR A 56 -2.24 3.84 -5.25
CA TYR A 56 -3.48 4.27 -4.63
C TYR A 56 -4.64 4.29 -5.62
N LYS A 57 -5.86 4.25 -5.08
CA LYS A 57 -7.10 4.44 -5.83
C LYS A 57 -7.84 5.67 -5.31
N VAL A 58 -8.38 6.46 -6.23
CA VAL A 58 -9.10 7.69 -5.92
C VAL A 58 -10.59 7.42 -5.92
N TYR A 59 -11.25 7.75 -4.81
CA TYR A 59 -12.70 7.77 -4.66
C TYR A 59 -13.18 9.21 -4.50
N ASP A 60 -14.49 9.44 -4.48
CA ASP A 60 -15.03 10.81 -4.40
C ASP A 60 -14.58 11.55 -3.14
N GLU A 61 -14.66 10.91 -1.99
CA GLU A 61 -14.38 11.54 -0.70
C GLU A 61 -13.01 11.23 -0.12
N TYR A 62 -12.33 10.18 -0.61
CA TYR A 62 -11.07 9.71 -0.04
C TYR A 62 -10.15 9.05 -1.08
N ILE A 63 -8.91 8.87 -0.67
CA ILE A 63 -7.95 8.03 -1.38
C ILE A 63 -7.71 6.76 -0.56
N GLU A 64 -7.67 5.61 -1.21
CA GLU A 64 -7.25 4.34 -0.60
C GLU A 64 -5.83 4.01 -1.07
N ILE A 65 -4.91 3.82 -0.13
CA ILE A 65 -3.59 3.27 -0.41
C ILE A 65 -3.76 1.78 -0.66
N ILE A 66 -3.36 1.30 -1.83
CA ILE A 66 -3.47 -0.11 -2.20
C ILE A 66 -2.18 -0.86 -1.86
N SER A 67 -1.01 -0.26 -2.12
CA SER A 67 0.28 -0.82 -1.70
C SER A 67 1.24 0.26 -1.27
N LEU A 68 2.14 -0.08 -0.36
CA LEU A 68 3.25 0.76 0.04
C LEU A 68 4.46 -0.14 0.29
N ASP A 69 5.50 0.04 -0.49
CA ASP A 69 6.73 -0.73 -0.41
C ASP A 69 7.93 0.18 -0.23
N SER A 70 8.78 -0.14 0.72
CA SER A 70 10.10 0.46 0.89
C SER A 70 11.15 -0.63 0.63
N PHE A 71 11.98 -0.43 -0.36
CA PHE A 71 13.01 -1.40 -0.76
C PHE A 71 14.34 -1.18 -0.02
N VAL A 72 14.41 -0.13 0.78
CA VAL A 72 15.55 0.17 1.66
C VAL A 72 15.01 0.48 3.05
N GLU A 73 15.42 -0.32 4.02
CA GLU A 73 14.93 -0.18 5.39
C GLU A 73 15.56 1.02 6.14
N ASN A 74 14.85 1.51 7.16
CA ASN A 74 15.31 2.51 8.13
C ASN A 74 15.79 3.84 7.53
N LYS A 75 15.24 4.25 6.37
CA LYS A 75 15.54 5.53 5.72
C LYS A 75 14.35 6.49 5.67
N GLY A 76 13.24 6.15 6.34
CA GLY A 76 12.04 6.99 6.37
C GLY A 76 11.29 7.07 5.02
N ILE A 77 11.63 6.23 4.05
CA ILE A 77 11.03 6.25 2.70
C ILE A 77 9.53 6.07 2.75
N GLY A 78 9.07 5.08 3.53
CA GLY A 78 7.63 4.80 3.69
C GLY A 78 6.86 6.01 4.24
N SER A 79 7.38 6.66 5.28
CA SER A 79 6.76 7.84 5.87
C SER A 79 6.72 9.03 4.91
N HIS A 80 7.76 9.21 4.10
CA HIS A 80 7.78 10.26 3.07
C HIS A 80 6.80 9.97 1.94
N LEU A 81 6.70 8.72 1.48
CA LEU A 81 5.70 8.31 0.48
C LEU A 81 4.29 8.56 1.00
N LEU A 82 4.04 8.20 2.27
CA LEU A 82 2.76 8.41 2.91
C LEU A 82 2.39 9.89 2.99
N ASN A 83 3.34 10.73 3.42
CA ASN A 83 3.15 12.18 3.46
C ASN A 83 2.87 12.77 2.07
N TYR A 84 3.56 12.28 1.04
CA TYR A 84 3.32 12.73 -0.32
C TYR A 84 1.91 12.37 -0.80
N ALA A 85 1.43 11.16 -0.48
CA ALA A 85 0.06 10.74 -0.78
C ALA A 85 -0.98 11.61 -0.03
N GLU A 86 -0.70 12.01 1.20
CA GLU A 86 -1.56 12.92 1.98
C GLU A 86 -1.63 14.30 1.33
N ILE A 87 -0.53 14.83 0.82
CA ILE A 87 -0.51 16.10 0.08
C ILE A 87 -1.37 15.99 -1.19
N ILE A 88 -1.20 14.92 -1.97
CA ILE A 88 -2.01 14.68 -3.18
C ILE A 88 -3.50 14.63 -2.81
N ALA A 89 -3.86 13.89 -1.76
CA ALA A 89 -5.26 13.79 -1.31
C ALA A 89 -5.82 15.15 -0.90
N SER A 90 -5.05 15.95 -0.17
CA SER A 90 -5.44 17.33 0.20
C SER A 90 -5.62 18.23 -1.00
N ASP A 91 -4.70 18.18 -1.97
CA ASP A 91 -4.76 18.97 -3.21
C ASP A 91 -5.98 18.58 -4.06
N MET A 92 -6.44 17.34 -3.96
CA MET A 92 -7.66 16.84 -4.59
C MET A 92 -8.93 17.11 -3.76
N SER A 93 -8.81 17.83 -2.65
CA SER A 93 -9.91 18.14 -1.71
C SER A 93 -10.57 16.90 -1.11
N LYS A 94 -9.81 15.80 -0.93
CA LYS A 94 -10.30 14.59 -0.26
C LYS A 94 -10.34 14.82 1.26
N ARG A 95 -11.30 14.15 1.92
CA ARG A 95 -11.51 14.29 3.38
C ARG A 95 -10.60 13.39 4.20
N SER A 96 -10.19 12.27 3.60
CA SER A 96 -9.40 11.27 4.31
C SER A 96 -8.57 10.42 3.36
N ILE A 97 -7.65 9.69 3.97
CA ILE A 97 -6.87 8.66 3.30
C ILE A 97 -6.99 7.37 4.13
N SER A 98 -7.17 6.25 3.46
CA SER A 98 -7.36 4.95 4.10
C SER A 98 -6.37 3.92 3.57
N VAL A 99 -6.16 2.88 4.36
CA VAL A 99 -5.36 1.71 3.99
C VAL A 99 -5.93 0.47 4.64
N ILE A 100 -5.83 -0.67 3.96
CA ILE A 100 -6.18 -1.98 4.49
C ILE A 100 -4.90 -2.80 4.63
N THR A 101 -4.71 -3.41 5.78
CA THR A 101 -3.66 -4.39 6.02
C THR A 101 -4.24 -5.62 6.72
N THR A 102 -3.44 -6.66 6.91
CA THR A 102 -3.91 -7.87 7.58
C THR A 102 -3.63 -7.84 9.08
N ASN A 103 -4.37 -8.67 9.83
CA ASN A 103 -4.21 -8.82 11.29
C ASN A 103 -2.79 -9.28 11.68
N GLU A 104 -2.10 -9.97 10.79
CA GLU A 104 -0.77 -10.53 11.05
C GLU A 104 0.36 -9.54 10.72
N ASN A 105 0.10 -8.52 9.91
CA ASN A 105 1.11 -7.56 9.48
C ASN A 105 1.39 -6.52 10.59
N ILE A 106 2.06 -6.98 11.64
CA ILE A 106 2.35 -6.18 12.84
C ILE A 106 3.21 -4.95 12.49
N LYS A 107 4.16 -5.12 11.58
CA LYS A 107 5.03 -4.02 11.12
C LYS A 107 4.22 -2.90 10.45
N ALA A 108 3.26 -3.24 9.61
CA ALA A 108 2.38 -2.27 8.97
C ALA A 108 1.44 -1.61 9.98
N LEU A 109 0.84 -2.37 10.90
CA LEU A 109 -0.01 -1.84 11.96
C LEU A 109 0.73 -0.83 12.83
N TYR A 110 1.97 -1.13 13.21
CA TYR A 110 2.83 -0.19 13.92
C TYR A 110 3.11 1.06 13.08
N PHE A 111 3.53 0.87 11.83
CA PHE A 111 3.92 1.95 10.92
C PHE A 111 2.78 2.96 10.69
N TYR A 112 1.59 2.47 10.34
CA TYR A 112 0.46 3.37 10.07
C TYR A 112 0.00 4.11 11.32
N GLN A 113 -0.09 3.45 12.47
CA GLN A 113 -0.47 4.10 13.72
C GLN A 113 0.54 5.15 14.15
N LYS A 114 1.84 4.89 13.97
CA LYS A 114 2.90 5.87 14.22
C LYS A 114 2.78 7.09 13.31
N ASN A 115 2.29 6.93 12.09
CA ASN A 115 2.01 8.00 11.16
C ASN A 115 0.60 8.62 11.34
N LYS A 116 -0.04 8.36 12.49
CA LYS A 116 -1.31 8.96 12.92
C LYS A 116 -2.55 8.43 12.19
N TYR A 117 -2.45 7.27 11.57
CA TYR A 117 -3.61 6.53 11.10
C TYR A 117 -4.27 5.82 12.28
N ARG A 118 -5.59 5.76 12.29
CA ARG A 118 -6.37 5.09 13.34
C ARG A 118 -7.06 3.85 12.78
N ILE A 119 -7.10 2.78 13.57
CA ILE A 119 -7.90 1.61 13.25
C ILE A 119 -9.37 2.01 13.32
N THR A 120 -10.11 1.82 12.23
CA THR A 120 -11.53 2.18 12.14
C THR A 120 -12.43 0.95 11.99
N GLU A 121 -11.91 -0.17 11.48
CA GLU A 121 -12.71 -1.35 11.20
C GLU A 121 -11.84 -2.60 11.19
N VAL A 122 -12.42 -3.72 11.61
CA VAL A 122 -11.88 -5.06 11.40
C VAL A 122 -12.87 -5.83 10.54
N ILE A 123 -12.41 -6.37 9.41
CA ILE A 123 -13.23 -7.17 8.51
C ILE A 123 -12.86 -8.63 8.72
N PHE A 124 -13.67 -9.34 9.48
CA PHE A 124 -13.41 -10.73 9.86
C PHE A 124 -13.45 -11.65 8.64
N ASP A 125 -12.53 -12.60 8.62
CA ASP A 125 -12.41 -13.67 7.60
C ASP A 125 -12.24 -13.19 6.14
N SER A 126 -12.01 -11.91 5.90
CA SER A 126 -11.88 -11.35 4.56
C SER A 126 -10.68 -11.88 3.78
N VAL A 127 -9.59 -12.24 4.47
CA VAL A 127 -8.42 -12.83 3.80
C VAL A 127 -8.72 -14.25 3.30
N THR A 128 -9.58 -14.99 3.98
CA THR A 128 -10.07 -16.29 3.50
C THR A 128 -10.76 -16.14 2.15
N GLU A 129 -11.59 -15.10 1.98
CA GLU A 129 -12.24 -14.78 0.71
C GLU A 129 -11.22 -14.33 -0.36
N ALA A 130 -10.27 -13.45 0.01
CA ALA A 130 -9.21 -13.00 -0.89
C ALA A 130 -8.35 -14.16 -1.38
N ARG A 131 -8.10 -15.16 -0.55
CA ARG A 131 -7.30 -16.35 -0.89
C ARG A 131 -7.98 -17.21 -1.95
N LYS A 132 -9.30 -17.19 -2.06
CA LYS A 132 -10.04 -17.87 -3.14
C LYS A 132 -9.70 -17.27 -4.51
N ILE A 133 -9.43 -15.96 -4.56
CA ILE A 133 -9.06 -15.23 -5.78
C ILE A 133 -7.54 -15.30 -6.02
N LYS A 134 -6.76 -15.21 -4.94
CA LYS A 134 -5.29 -15.26 -4.96
C LYS A 134 -4.79 -16.34 -4.01
N PRO A 135 -4.72 -17.62 -4.44
CA PRO A 135 -4.34 -18.75 -3.59
C PRO A 135 -2.91 -18.67 -3.02
N SER A 136 -2.06 -17.82 -3.60
CA SER A 136 -0.69 -17.61 -3.12
C SER A 136 -0.60 -16.87 -1.78
N ILE A 137 -1.70 -16.28 -1.29
CA ILE A 137 -1.74 -15.66 0.03
C ILE A 137 -1.55 -16.76 1.09
N PRO A 138 -0.48 -16.69 1.91
CA PRO A 138 -0.20 -17.75 2.89
C PRO A 138 -1.26 -17.78 3.99
N THR A 139 -1.44 -18.96 4.59
CA THR A 139 -2.38 -19.14 5.71
C THR A 139 -1.78 -18.61 7.02
N ILE A 140 -0.48 -18.83 7.22
CA ILE A 140 0.26 -18.36 8.40
C ILE A 140 1.36 -17.42 7.91
N GLY A 141 1.46 -16.26 8.55
CA GLY A 141 2.44 -15.25 8.19
C GLY A 141 3.76 -15.40 8.92
N LYS A 142 4.66 -14.43 8.71
CA LYS A 142 6.03 -14.41 9.25
C LYS A 142 6.10 -14.41 10.78
N ASN A 143 5.07 -13.88 11.44
CA ASN A 143 4.98 -13.83 12.90
C ASN A 143 4.35 -15.08 13.53
N GLY A 144 4.06 -16.12 12.73
CA GLY A 144 3.42 -17.35 13.21
C GLY A 144 1.94 -17.20 13.51
N ILE A 145 1.32 -16.11 13.08
CA ILE A 145 -0.09 -15.80 13.28
C ILE A 145 -0.87 -16.14 12.01
N GLU A 146 -2.05 -16.72 12.15
CA GLU A 146 -2.94 -16.98 11.03
C GLU A 146 -3.36 -15.67 10.35
N ILE A 147 -3.21 -15.58 9.03
CA ILE A 147 -3.65 -14.44 8.23
C ILE A 147 -5.10 -14.68 7.83
N ARG A 148 -6.05 -13.98 8.44
CA ARG A 148 -7.47 -14.20 8.25
C ARG A 148 -8.33 -12.96 8.14
N ASP A 149 -7.95 -11.88 8.85
CA ASP A 149 -8.75 -10.67 8.99
C ASP A 149 -8.05 -9.48 8.34
N GLU A 150 -8.84 -8.55 7.81
CA GLU A 150 -8.34 -7.25 7.37
C GLU A 150 -8.62 -6.20 8.43
N ILE A 151 -7.69 -5.25 8.55
CA ILE A 151 -7.78 -4.10 9.42
C ILE A 151 -7.74 -2.85 8.57
N VAL A 152 -8.78 -2.02 8.70
CA VAL A 152 -8.87 -0.73 8.00
C VAL A 152 -8.33 0.35 8.91
N LEU A 153 -7.39 1.15 8.40
CA LEU A 153 -6.87 2.32 9.10
C LEU A 153 -7.16 3.57 8.26
N LYS A 154 -7.43 4.67 8.92
CA LYS A 154 -7.80 5.92 8.27
C LYS A 154 -7.16 7.11 8.96
N LYS A 155 -6.82 8.12 8.16
CA LYS A 155 -6.40 9.44 8.65
C LYS A 155 -7.28 10.51 8.02
N CYS A 156 -7.88 11.37 8.85
CA CYS A 156 -8.59 12.56 8.37
C CYS A 156 -7.57 13.62 7.96
N LEU A 157 -7.87 14.31 6.89
CA LEU A 157 -7.03 15.37 6.34
C LEU A 157 -7.54 16.75 6.71
#